data_216f58db85b46c5b360b12c9a0fabeef
#
_entry.id   216f58db85b46c5b360b12c9a0fabeef
#
_cell.length_a   1.000
_cell.length_b   1.000
_cell.length_c   1.000
_cell.angle_alpha   90.00
_cell.angle_beta   90.00
_cell.angle_gamma   90.00
#
_symmetry.space_group_name_H-M   'P 1'
#
loop_
_entity.id
_entity.type
_entity.pdbx_description
1 polymer ?
#
loop_
_entity_poly.entity_id
_entity_poly.type
_entity_poly.pdbx_seq_one_letter_code
_entity_poly.pdbx_strand_id
1 'polypeptide(L)'
;MTNITENKLTATDGIVTPIEMSVEDAALAENACKLVKITNVKAVKIDNNYYTDENKTIQFYDKFKLNYTVDTEKECDYTGIIIPFNAQMELAPTVTPVTSNINGITIDDADANAPVYNLAGQKVSTSYKGVVIKAGKKFVQK
;
A
#
# COMPACT_ATOMS: atom_id res chain seq x y z
N MET A 1 -23.74 -19.95 30.32
CA MET A 1 -23.53 -19.78 28.87
C MET A 1 -24.88 -19.43 28.25
N THR A 2 -25.05 -18.26 27.72
CA THR A 2 -26.25 -17.87 26.98
C THR A 2 -26.15 -18.42 25.56
N ASN A 3 -27.04 -19.34 25.21
CA ASN A 3 -27.10 -19.81 23.82
C ASN A 3 -27.60 -18.67 22.94
N ILE A 4 -26.78 -18.28 21.98
CA ILE A 4 -27.21 -17.37 20.91
C ILE A 4 -28.08 -18.18 19.97
N THR A 5 -29.40 -18.00 20.05
CA THR A 5 -30.37 -18.76 19.25
C THR A 5 -30.71 -18.13 17.90
N GLU A 6 -30.32 -16.90 17.67
CA GLU A 6 -30.60 -16.22 16.41
C GLU A 6 -29.51 -15.20 16.08
N ASN A 7 -28.79 -15.40 14.97
CA ASN A 7 -27.93 -14.41 14.35
C ASN A 7 -28.65 -13.84 13.12
N LYS A 8 -29.26 -12.67 13.28
CA LYS A 8 -29.87 -11.95 12.15
C LYS A 8 -28.85 -10.99 11.56
N LEU A 9 -28.38 -11.28 10.36
CA LEU A 9 -27.59 -10.33 9.58
C LEU A 9 -28.51 -9.20 9.14
N THR A 10 -28.30 -7.99 9.64
CA THR A 10 -29.15 -6.83 9.35
C THR A 10 -28.63 -5.95 8.20
N ALA A 11 -27.38 -6.20 7.73
CA ALA A 11 -26.80 -5.53 6.56
C ALA A 11 -26.00 -6.54 5.74
N THR A 12 -26.30 -6.63 4.46
CA THR A 12 -25.63 -7.52 3.52
C THR A 12 -24.59 -6.81 2.63
N ASP A 13 -24.62 -5.48 2.56
CA ASP A 13 -23.82 -4.70 1.62
C ASP A 13 -22.92 -3.67 2.30
N GLY A 14 -22.57 -3.88 3.56
CA GLY A 14 -21.65 -3.00 4.28
C GLY A 14 -20.22 -3.15 3.78
N ILE A 15 -19.71 -2.14 3.08
CA ILE A 15 -18.26 -2.03 2.81
C ILE A 15 -17.59 -1.55 4.07
N VAL A 16 -16.74 -2.40 4.66
CA VAL A 16 -15.92 -2.00 5.81
C VAL A 16 -14.67 -1.29 5.27
N THR A 17 -14.58 0.02 5.51
CA THR A 17 -13.41 0.80 5.13
C THR A 17 -12.38 0.72 6.25
N PRO A 18 -11.11 0.36 5.95
CA PRO A 18 -10.04 0.40 6.94
C PRO A 18 -9.81 1.81 7.47
N ILE A 19 -9.51 1.93 8.76
CA ILE A 19 -9.15 3.21 9.38
C ILE A 19 -7.66 3.42 9.14
N GLU A 20 -7.29 4.51 8.47
CA GLU A 20 -5.88 4.90 8.34
C GLU A 20 -5.35 5.41 9.67
N MET A 21 -4.20 4.92 10.09
CA MET A 21 -3.54 5.34 11.32
C MET A 21 -2.04 5.08 11.28
N SER A 22 -1.29 5.70 12.18
CA SER A 22 0.13 5.46 12.36
C SER A 22 0.39 4.09 13.00
N VAL A 23 1.64 3.62 12.97
CA VAL A 23 2.06 2.40 13.66
C VAL A 23 1.83 2.52 15.16
N GLU A 24 2.16 3.68 15.72
CA GLU A 24 2.04 3.97 17.15
C GLU A 24 0.58 3.92 17.61
N ASP A 25 -0.32 4.56 16.83
CA ASP A 25 -1.74 4.55 17.13
C ASP A 25 -2.32 3.14 16.99
N ALA A 26 -1.94 2.41 15.96
CA ALA A 26 -2.39 1.04 15.75
C ALA A 26 -1.95 0.10 16.89
N ALA A 27 -0.84 0.39 17.55
CA ALA A 27 -0.33 -0.38 18.68
C ALA A 27 -1.08 -0.12 19.99
N LEU A 28 -1.95 0.90 20.04
CA LEU A 28 -2.72 1.20 21.26
C LEU A 28 -3.80 0.14 21.51
N ALA A 29 -3.98 -0.24 22.77
CA ALA A 29 -4.95 -1.27 23.16
C ALA A 29 -6.40 -0.93 22.74
N GLU A 30 -6.75 0.35 22.66
CA GLU A 30 -8.08 0.81 22.22
C GLU A 30 -8.35 0.55 20.73
N ASN A 31 -7.31 0.28 19.95
CA ASN A 31 -7.41 -0.04 18.54
C ASN A 31 -7.39 -1.54 18.25
N ALA A 32 -7.39 -2.35 19.31
CA ALA A 32 -7.53 -3.81 19.18
C ALA A 32 -8.83 -4.20 18.47
N CYS A 33 -8.76 -5.22 17.63
CA CYS A 33 -9.86 -5.77 16.83
C CYS A 33 -10.41 -4.81 15.76
N LYS A 34 -9.77 -3.67 15.49
CA LYS A 34 -10.14 -2.77 14.39
C LYS A 34 -9.45 -3.21 13.10
N LEU A 35 -10.15 -3.00 11.98
CA LEU A 35 -9.58 -3.08 10.65
C LEU A 35 -8.87 -1.76 10.36
N VAL A 36 -7.55 -1.82 10.18
CA VAL A 36 -6.70 -0.65 10.00
C VAL A 36 -5.92 -0.71 8.69
N LYS A 37 -5.50 0.45 8.20
CA LYS A 37 -4.51 0.59 7.14
C LYS A 37 -3.35 1.42 7.68
N ILE A 38 -2.14 0.85 7.61
CA ILE A 38 -0.88 1.51 7.96
C ILE A 38 -0.09 1.68 6.67
N THR A 39 0.33 2.90 6.38
CA THR A 39 0.98 3.25 5.12
C THR A 39 2.48 3.50 5.29
N ASN A 40 3.23 3.31 4.21
CA ASN A 40 4.67 3.61 4.13
C ASN A 40 5.51 2.91 5.22
N VAL A 41 5.19 1.66 5.53
CA VAL A 41 5.93 0.88 6.51
C VAL A 41 7.03 0.07 5.83
N LYS A 42 8.27 0.32 6.21
CA LYS A 42 9.40 -0.52 5.87
C LYS A 42 9.56 -1.58 6.95
N ALA A 43 9.11 -2.79 6.66
CA ALA A 43 9.16 -3.88 7.63
C ALA A 43 10.60 -4.30 7.95
N VAL A 44 10.83 -4.75 9.16
CA VAL A 44 12.10 -5.31 9.60
C VAL A 44 11.94 -6.76 9.98
N LYS A 45 12.95 -7.56 9.69
CA LYS A 45 13.01 -8.97 10.10
C LYS A 45 13.90 -9.10 11.33
N ILE A 46 13.34 -9.61 12.41
CA ILE A 46 14.07 -9.89 13.64
C ILE A 46 13.84 -11.36 13.99
N ASP A 47 14.92 -12.12 14.05
CA ASP A 47 14.88 -13.59 14.16
C ASP A 47 14.05 -14.21 13.01
N ASN A 48 12.95 -14.88 13.32
CA ASN A 48 12.07 -15.51 12.34
C ASN A 48 10.76 -14.74 12.12
N ASN A 49 10.62 -13.55 12.71
CA ASN A 49 9.40 -12.74 12.65
C ASN A 49 9.64 -11.42 11.93
N TYR A 50 8.56 -10.84 11.42
CA TYR A 50 8.56 -9.52 10.80
C TYR A 50 7.82 -8.52 11.68
N TYR A 51 8.32 -7.30 11.73
CA TYR A 51 7.80 -6.22 12.57
C TYR A 51 7.71 -4.93 11.77
N THR A 52 6.91 -3.99 12.25
CA THR A 52 6.79 -2.65 11.64
C THR A 52 8.06 -1.82 11.79
N ASP A 53 8.86 -2.10 12.83
CA ASP A 53 10.07 -1.35 13.18
C ASP A 53 11.02 -2.18 14.05
N GLU A 54 12.21 -1.64 14.31
CA GLU A 54 13.23 -2.28 15.15
C GLU A 54 12.84 -2.40 16.63
N ASN A 55 11.87 -1.60 17.09
CA ASN A 55 11.35 -1.65 18.46
C ASN A 55 10.32 -2.78 18.64
N LYS A 56 9.99 -3.49 17.55
CA LYS A 56 8.95 -4.55 17.55
C LYS A 56 7.58 -4.04 17.95
N THR A 57 7.20 -2.83 17.51
CA THR A 57 5.94 -2.18 17.90
C THR A 57 4.73 -3.01 17.52
N ILE A 58 4.65 -3.49 16.27
CA ILE A 58 3.61 -4.41 15.81
C ILE A 58 4.27 -5.56 15.05
N GLN A 59 3.89 -6.80 15.37
CA GLN A 59 4.32 -7.98 14.65
C GLN A 59 3.38 -8.27 13.48
N PHE A 60 3.90 -8.64 12.33
CA PHE A 60 3.09 -9.17 11.23
C PHE A 60 2.83 -10.66 11.44
N TYR A 61 1.56 -11.06 11.40
CA TYR A 61 1.15 -12.44 11.56
C TYR A 61 0.12 -12.85 10.49
N ASP A 62 0.47 -13.80 9.64
CA ASP A 62 -0.42 -14.27 8.56
C ASP A 62 -1.51 -15.22 9.10
N LYS A 63 -2.41 -14.69 9.92
CA LYS A 63 -3.52 -15.43 10.52
C LYS A 63 -4.48 -16.01 9.47
N PHE A 64 -4.66 -15.31 8.37
CA PHE A 64 -5.62 -15.67 7.32
C PHE A 64 -5.00 -16.51 6.20
N LYS A 65 -3.72 -16.87 6.32
CA LYS A 65 -2.98 -17.70 5.36
C LYS A 65 -3.03 -17.12 3.93
N LEU A 66 -2.81 -15.83 3.81
CA LEU A 66 -2.70 -15.16 2.51
C LEU A 66 -1.43 -15.57 1.75
N ASN A 67 -0.47 -16.20 2.45
CA ASN A 67 0.81 -16.64 1.89
C ASN A 67 1.57 -15.50 1.18
N TYR A 68 1.51 -14.29 1.74
CA TYR A 68 2.25 -13.15 1.23
C TYR A 68 3.69 -13.14 1.74
N THR A 69 4.56 -12.47 1.00
CA THR A 69 5.93 -12.20 1.43
C THR A 69 6.02 -10.77 1.97
N VAL A 70 6.60 -10.61 3.16
CA VAL A 70 6.90 -9.28 3.70
C VAL A 70 8.17 -8.76 3.03
N ASP A 71 8.06 -7.62 2.35
CA ASP A 71 9.21 -6.94 1.73
C ASP A 71 9.91 -6.08 2.79
N THR A 72 11.19 -6.34 3.02
CA THR A 72 12.01 -5.57 3.98
C THR A 72 12.85 -4.48 3.31
N GLU A 73 12.84 -4.44 1.98
CA GLU A 73 13.62 -3.47 1.22
C GLU A 73 12.79 -2.25 0.82
N LYS A 74 11.47 -2.42 0.70
CA LYS A 74 10.54 -1.39 0.26
C LYS A 74 9.54 -1.03 1.33
N GLU A 75 9.06 0.22 1.26
CA GLU A 75 7.90 0.65 2.02
C GLU A 75 6.62 0.06 1.41
N CYS A 76 5.77 -0.50 2.25
CA CYS A 76 4.52 -1.11 1.85
C CYS A 76 3.36 -0.58 2.70
N ASP A 77 2.17 -0.61 2.11
CA ASP A 77 0.92 -0.38 2.82
C ASP A 77 0.36 -1.73 3.28
N TYR A 78 0.01 -1.79 4.55
CA TYR A 78 -0.55 -2.97 5.17
C TYR A 78 -1.96 -2.70 5.64
N THR A 79 -2.92 -3.51 5.19
CA THR A 79 -4.31 -3.48 5.64
C THR A 79 -4.62 -4.77 6.36
N GLY A 80 -5.09 -4.67 7.60
CA GLY A 80 -5.34 -5.85 8.42
C GLY A 80 -6.03 -5.54 9.74
N ILE A 81 -6.26 -6.56 10.51
CA ILE A 81 -6.88 -6.47 11.84
C ILE A 81 -5.79 -6.46 12.90
N ILE A 82 -5.88 -5.50 13.84
CA ILE A 82 -5.01 -5.48 15.01
C ILE A 82 -5.48 -6.52 16.02
N ILE A 83 -4.61 -7.43 16.40
CA ILE A 83 -4.91 -8.52 17.33
C ILE A 83 -3.95 -8.43 18.51
N PRO A 84 -4.45 -8.34 19.75
CA PRO A 84 -3.59 -8.45 20.91
C PRO A 84 -3.13 -9.90 21.09
N PHE A 85 -1.83 -10.11 21.21
CA PHE A 85 -1.24 -11.40 21.47
C PHE A 85 -0.12 -11.29 22.49
N ASN A 86 -0.27 -11.93 23.61
CA ASN A 86 0.63 -11.78 24.78
C ASN A 86 0.99 -10.35 25.11
N ALA A 87 1.63 -9.66 25.47
CA ALA A 87 1.83 -8.24 25.72
C ALA A 87 2.17 -7.39 24.45
N GLN A 88 1.86 -7.92 23.26
CA GLN A 88 2.20 -7.28 21.99
C GLN A 88 0.98 -7.17 21.07
N MET A 89 0.99 -6.23 20.13
CA MET A 89 0.01 -6.16 19.07
C MET A 89 0.54 -6.88 17.82
N GLU A 90 -0.34 -7.62 17.18
CA GLU A 90 -0.11 -8.24 15.88
C GLU A 90 -1.00 -7.58 14.84
N LEU A 91 -0.48 -7.34 13.66
CA LEU A 91 -1.28 -7.02 12.48
C LEU A 91 -1.49 -8.32 11.69
N ALA A 92 -2.74 -8.72 11.58
CA ALA A 92 -3.16 -9.82 10.71
C ALA A 92 -3.66 -9.26 9.39
N PRO A 93 -2.86 -9.27 8.31
CA PRO A 93 -3.28 -8.73 7.02
C PRO A 93 -4.52 -9.46 6.48
N THR A 94 -5.45 -8.69 5.93
CA THR A 94 -6.67 -9.19 5.26
C THR A 94 -6.55 -9.18 3.74
N VAL A 95 -5.56 -8.44 3.23
CA VAL A 95 -5.19 -8.41 1.81
C VAL A 95 -3.66 -8.44 1.71
N THR A 96 -3.14 -8.85 0.57
CA THR A 96 -1.69 -8.79 0.29
C THR A 96 -1.19 -7.35 0.39
N PRO A 97 -0.06 -7.11 1.08
CA PRO A 97 0.55 -5.79 1.16
C PRO A 97 0.86 -5.21 -0.22
N VAL A 98 0.70 -3.91 -0.35
CA VAL A 98 0.97 -3.17 -1.60
C VAL A 98 2.16 -2.25 -1.38
N THR A 99 3.10 -2.22 -2.31
CA THR A 99 4.22 -1.27 -2.26
C THR A 99 3.69 0.17 -2.26
N SER A 100 4.09 0.95 -1.26
CA SER A 100 3.67 2.36 -1.09
C SER A 100 4.26 3.28 -2.15
N ASN A 101 5.33 2.85 -2.82
CA ASN A 101 5.86 3.62 -3.93
C ASN A 101 4.79 3.75 -5.01
N ILE A 102 4.47 4.98 -5.36
CA ILE A 102 3.99 5.27 -6.70
C ILE A 102 5.08 4.69 -7.60
N ASN A 103 4.87 3.47 -8.08
CA ASN A 103 5.66 2.96 -9.21
C ASN A 103 5.57 4.08 -10.23
N GLY A 104 6.68 4.82 -10.37
CA GLY A 104 6.72 5.92 -11.30
C GLY A 104 6.10 5.38 -12.55
N ILE A 105 5.14 6.09 -13.11
CA ILE A 105 4.51 5.71 -14.36
C ILE A 105 5.68 5.26 -15.23
N THR A 106 5.85 3.95 -15.39
CA THR A 106 6.72 3.39 -16.42
C THR A 106 6.03 3.81 -17.70
N ILE A 107 6.41 5.00 -18.17
CA ILE A 107 6.10 5.38 -19.54
C ILE A 107 6.91 4.36 -20.32
N ASP A 108 6.22 3.33 -20.81
CA ASP A 108 6.80 2.40 -21.75
C ASP A 108 7.51 3.23 -22.81
N ASP A 109 8.82 3.03 -22.93
CA ASP A 109 9.69 3.73 -23.88
C ASP A 109 9.34 3.42 -25.35
N ALA A 110 8.16 2.87 -25.60
CA ALA A 110 7.85 2.16 -26.81
C ALA A 110 6.85 2.86 -27.74
N ASP A 111 6.50 4.10 -27.56
CA ASP A 111 5.69 4.72 -28.60
C ASP A 111 6.56 5.61 -29.51
N ALA A 112 7.25 4.94 -30.45
CA ALA A 112 7.94 5.63 -31.54
C ALA A 112 7.00 6.58 -32.31
N ASN A 113 5.68 6.32 -32.24
CA ASN A 113 4.62 7.09 -32.88
C ASN A 113 3.93 8.10 -31.93
N ALA A 114 4.38 8.24 -30.67
CA ALA A 114 3.78 9.21 -29.76
C ALA A 114 3.85 10.63 -30.35
N PRO A 115 2.74 11.39 -30.27
CA PRO A 115 2.70 12.74 -30.78
C PRO A 115 3.68 13.64 -30.02
N VAL A 116 4.33 14.54 -30.75
CA VAL A 116 5.29 15.50 -30.22
C VAL A 116 4.59 16.84 -30.04
N TYR A 117 4.80 17.47 -28.88
CA TYR A 117 4.23 18.78 -28.55
C TYR A 117 5.32 19.76 -28.22
N ASN A 118 5.13 21.05 -28.60
CA ASN A 118 5.97 22.13 -28.13
C ASN A 118 5.62 22.54 -26.69
N LEU A 119 6.36 23.46 -26.10
CA LEU A 119 6.10 23.94 -24.72
C LEU A 119 4.74 24.66 -24.56
N ALA A 120 4.14 25.11 -25.66
CA ALA A 120 2.80 25.69 -25.66
C ALA A 120 1.69 24.65 -25.78
N GLY A 121 2.02 23.35 -25.76
CA GLY A 121 1.05 22.25 -25.85
C GLY A 121 0.54 22.00 -27.28
N GLN A 122 1.10 22.61 -28.30
CA GLN A 122 0.70 22.41 -29.69
C GLN A 122 1.42 21.18 -30.24
N LYS A 123 0.70 20.33 -30.98
CA LYS A 123 1.29 19.19 -31.70
C LYS A 123 2.19 19.71 -32.82
N VAL A 124 3.43 19.24 -32.84
CA VAL A 124 4.43 19.65 -33.84
C VAL A 124 4.96 18.46 -34.62
N SER A 125 5.53 18.71 -35.77
CA SER A 125 6.14 17.66 -36.60
C SER A 125 7.52 17.27 -36.07
N THR A 126 8.03 16.15 -36.57
CA THR A 126 9.39 15.67 -36.27
C THR A 126 10.50 16.58 -36.79
N SER A 127 10.18 17.53 -37.66
CA SER A 127 11.12 18.54 -38.19
C SER A 127 11.13 19.84 -37.37
N TYR A 128 10.30 19.94 -36.30
CA TYR A 128 10.29 21.12 -35.44
C TYR A 128 11.61 21.22 -34.67
N LYS A 129 12.23 22.40 -34.68
CA LYS A 129 13.48 22.65 -33.92
C LYS A 129 13.17 23.40 -32.64
N GLY A 130 13.61 22.85 -31.53
CA GLY A 130 13.40 23.44 -30.22
C GLY A 130 13.10 22.41 -29.14
N VAL A 131 12.61 22.89 -27.99
CA VAL A 131 12.23 22.02 -26.89
C VAL A 131 10.86 21.42 -27.15
N VAL A 132 10.78 20.10 -27.12
CA VAL A 132 9.55 19.35 -27.35
C VAL A 132 9.28 18.37 -26.20
N ILE A 133 8.01 17.98 -26.07
CA ILE A 133 7.53 16.95 -25.13
C ILE A 133 7.00 15.80 -25.96
N LYS A 134 7.54 14.61 -25.76
CA LYS A 134 7.08 13.37 -26.37
C LYS A 134 6.95 12.31 -25.28
N ALA A 135 5.81 11.61 -25.21
CA ALA A 135 5.54 10.61 -24.18
C ALA A 135 5.87 11.10 -22.76
N GLY A 136 5.54 12.35 -22.42
CA GLY A 136 5.80 12.94 -21.11
C GLY A 136 7.25 13.34 -20.82
N LYS A 137 8.19 13.06 -21.73
CA LYS A 137 9.62 13.43 -21.58
C LYS A 137 9.94 14.69 -22.41
N LYS A 138 10.81 15.55 -21.87
CA LYS A 138 11.29 16.76 -22.53
C LYS A 138 12.59 16.49 -23.29
N PHE A 139 12.64 16.88 -24.57
CA PHE A 139 13.80 16.75 -25.45
C PHE A 139 14.12 18.07 -26.15
N VAL A 140 15.37 18.24 -26.58
CA VAL A 140 15.79 19.27 -27.50
C VAL A 140 15.90 18.66 -28.88
N GLN A 141 15.01 19.04 -29.78
CA GLN A 141 15.05 18.61 -31.17
C GLN A 141 15.87 19.63 -31.98
N LYS A 142 16.94 19.17 -32.61
CA LYS A 142 17.91 19.99 -33.34
C LYS A 142 17.60 20.08 -34.84
#